data_6bb1eb285fa850fcf84b8e3adcae2843
#
_entry.id   6bb1eb285fa850fcf84b8e3adcae2843
#
_cell.length_a   1.000
_cell.length_b   1.000
_cell.length_c   1.000
_cell.angle_alpha   90.00
_cell.angle_beta   90.00
_cell.angle_gamma   90.00
#
_symmetry.space_group_name_H-M   'P 1'
#
loop_
_entity.id
_entity.type
_entity.pdbx_description
1 polymer ?
#
loop_
_entity_poly.entity_id
_entity_poly.type
_entity_poly.pdbx_seq_one_letter_code
_entity_poly.pdbx_strand_id
1 'polypeptide(L)'
;MKEWLARHRIALFAAAVILLYACFVEWAWGWAAVAAAWRGVGAGAILLSIALLVVTHLVRAHRMLDYFPEHASRHFFRLFRVTQIHNLLNIMLPFRAGETSFPLLMRSEFGVPLAHGASALLVLRLLDLHALLTAAGVGLIAGRGFAPWAVLLWLVFLLLPLIVFPLRNRVEAALEKVVPARFHKHLDAVMDGVPPDLGRFLRAWFLTVLNWGIKVLVLAWILGLMGVTPVSATFGGALGGAP
;
A
#
# COMPACT_ATOMS: atom_id res chain seq x y z
N MET A 1 5.35 24.78 35.26
CA MET A 1 4.93 25.02 33.86
C MET A 1 5.90 24.43 32.83
N LYS A 2 7.22 24.70 32.92
CA LYS A 2 8.23 24.14 31.98
C LYS A 2 8.31 22.61 31.98
N GLU A 3 8.28 21.97 33.14
CA GLU A 3 8.32 20.50 33.26
C GLU A 3 7.04 19.84 32.77
N TRP A 4 5.88 20.45 32.96
CA TRP A 4 4.61 19.98 32.41
C TRP A 4 4.61 20.06 30.91
N LEU A 5 5.07 21.17 30.31
CA LEU A 5 5.23 21.35 28.85
C LEU A 5 6.21 20.33 28.28
N ALA A 6 7.33 20.07 28.93
CA ALA A 6 8.30 19.08 28.50
C ALA A 6 7.73 17.66 28.50
N ARG A 7 6.92 17.33 29.51
CA ARG A 7 6.25 16.01 29.62
C ARG A 7 5.16 15.81 28.56
N HIS A 8 4.45 16.89 28.17
CA HIS A 8 3.32 16.81 27.24
C HIS A 8 3.64 17.36 25.85
N ARG A 9 4.90 17.66 25.53
CA ARG A 9 5.32 18.28 24.26
C ARG A 9 4.79 17.57 23.01
N ILE A 10 4.80 16.22 23.02
CA ILE A 10 4.30 15.43 21.88
C ILE A 10 2.78 15.56 21.73
N ALA A 11 2.06 15.49 22.84
CA ALA A 11 0.60 15.65 22.84
C ALA A 11 0.19 17.08 22.44
N LEU A 12 0.91 18.10 22.90
CA LEU A 12 0.68 19.49 22.53
C LEU A 12 0.98 19.73 21.05
N PHE A 13 2.08 19.16 20.55
CA PHE A 13 2.40 19.24 19.13
C PHE A 13 1.32 18.54 18.27
N ALA A 14 0.90 17.35 18.66
CA ALA A 14 -0.18 16.63 17.97
C ALA A 14 -1.50 17.44 18.00
N ALA A 15 -1.87 18.01 19.14
CA ALA A 15 -3.04 18.87 19.25
C ALA A 15 -2.94 20.12 18.36
N ALA A 16 -1.78 20.77 18.32
CA ALA A 16 -1.56 21.91 17.44
C ALA A 16 -1.69 21.55 15.95
N VAL A 17 -1.15 20.40 15.52
CA VAL A 17 -1.27 19.91 14.15
C VAL A 17 -2.74 19.61 13.80
N ILE A 18 -3.49 18.97 14.72
CA ILE A 18 -4.91 18.67 14.52
C ILE A 18 -5.72 19.98 14.39
N LEU A 19 -5.45 20.97 15.27
CA LEU A 19 -6.13 22.27 15.21
C LEU A 19 -5.80 23.02 13.91
N LEU A 20 -4.54 23.06 13.52
CA LEU A 20 -4.12 23.67 12.24
C LEU A 20 -4.82 23.00 11.06
N TYR A 21 -4.90 21.67 11.05
CA TYR A 21 -5.61 20.94 10.02
C TYR A 21 -7.11 21.26 10.03
N ALA A 22 -7.74 21.31 11.20
CA ALA A 22 -9.15 21.64 11.33
C ALA A 22 -9.45 23.08 10.84
N CYS A 23 -8.60 24.05 11.20
CA CYS A 23 -8.68 25.42 10.69
C CYS A 23 -8.45 25.49 9.17
N PHE A 24 -7.52 24.72 8.64
CA PHE A 24 -7.26 24.67 7.20
C PHE A 24 -8.47 24.11 6.43
N VAL A 25 -9.09 23.03 6.92
CA VAL A 25 -10.30 22.47 6.31
C VAL A 25 -11.46 23.47 6.35
N GLU A 26 -11.66 24.18 7.49
CA GLU A 26 -12.69 25.22 7.59
C GLU A 26 -12.45 26.35 6.58
N TRP A 27 -11.19 26.81 6.48
CA TRP A 27 -10.81 27.88 5.56
C TRP A 27 -10.95 27.46 4.09
N ALA A 28 -10.55 26.24 3.71
CA ALA A 28 -10.49 25.79 2.32
C ALA A 28 -11.85 25.34 1.77
N TRP A 29 -12.66 24.65 2.57
CA TRP A 29 -13.92 24.04 2.13
C TRP A 29 -15.11 24.31 3.05
N GLY A 30 -14.89 24.55 4.32
CA GLY A 30 -15.93 24.65 5.35
C GLY A 30 -16.43 23.27 5.83
N TRP A 31 -16.43 23.06 7.15
CA TRP A 31 -16.91 21.81 7.74
C TRP A 31 -18.38 21.52 7.43
N ALA A 32 -19.20 22.55 7.25
CA ALA A 32 -20.60 22.39 6.87
C ALA A 32 -20.75 21.72 5.48
N ALA A 33 -19.94 22.12 4.50
CA ALA A 33 -19.94 21.53 3.17
C ALA A 33 -19.42 20.09 3.20
N VAL A 34 -18.36 19.82 3.95
CA VAL A 34 -17.84 18.47 4.16
C VAL A 34 -18.92 17.56 4.78
N ALA A 35 -19.58 18.04 5.85
CA ALA A 35 -20.64 17.28 6.51
C ALA A 35 -21.86 17.03 5.58
N ALA A 36 -22.19 18.01 4.72
CA ALA A 36 -23.27 17.86 3.74
C ALA A 36 -22.93 16.79 2.70
N ALA A 37 -21.70 16.78 2.16
CA ALA A 37 -21.24 15.76 1.24
C ALA A 37 -21.33 14.35 1.84
N TRP A 38 -20.87 14.18 3.08
CA TRP A 38 -20.94 12.89 3.78
C TRP A 38 -22.37 12.44 4.10
N ARG A 39 -23.29 13.36 4.40
CA ARG A 39 -24.72 13.03 4.55
C ARG A 39 -25.31 12.45 3.27
N GLY A 40 -24.87 12.94 2.11
CA GLY A 40 -25.29 12.42 0.81
C GLY A 40 -24.84 10.97 0.55
N VAL A 41 -23.71 10.55 1.13
CA VAL A 41 -23.20 9.16 1.00
C VAL A 41 -24.11 8.14 1.70
N GLY A 42 -24.67 8.50 2.85
CA GLY A 42 -25.52 7.62 3.65
C GLY A 42 -24.75 6.63 4.54
N ALA A 43 -25.34 6.33 5.71
CA ALA A 43 -24.70 5.51 6.73
C ALA A 43 -24.38 4.07 6.27
N GLY A 44 -25.24 3.46 5.46
CA GLY A 44 -25.04 2.09 4.93
C GLY A 44 -23.79 2.01 4.05
N ALA A 45 -23.57 2.98 3.16
CA ALA A 45 -22.39 3.03 2.31
C ALA A 45 -21.11 3.28 3.13
N ILE A 46 -21.18 4.13 4.14
CA ILE A 46 -20.05 4.38 5.05
C ILE A 46 -19.67 3.09 5.80
N LEU A 47 -20.64 2.41 6.42
CA LEU A 47 -20.39 1.17 7.16
C LEU A 47 -19.82 0.06 6.27
N LEU A 48 -20.37 -0.11 5.06
CA LEU A 48 -19.86 -1.10 4.10
C LEU A 48 -18.42 -0.74 3.67
N SER A 49 -18.13 0.53 3.42
CA SER A 49 -16.79 0.99 3.07
C SER A 49 -15.79 0.72 4.20
N ILE A 50 -16.15 1.00 5.45
CA ILE A 50 -15.33 0.69 6.62
C ILE A 50 -15.09 -0.82 6.71
N ALA A 51 -16.13 -1.65 6.56
CA ALA A 51 -16.00 -3.10 6.60
C ALA A 51 -15.06 -3.62 5.51
N LEU A 52 -15.19 -3.14 4.27
CA LEU A 52 -14.30 -3.49 3.17
C LEU A 52 -12.85 -3.05 3.44
N LEU A 53 -12.65 -1.85 3.98
CA LEU A 53 -11.30 -1.38 4.35
C LEU A 53 -10.69 -2.22 5.48
N VAL A 54 -11.48 -2.65 6.48
CA VAL A 54 -11.01 -3.58 7.52
C VAL A 54 -10.59 -4.92 6.89
N VAL A 55 -11.37 -5.45 5.94
CA VAL A 55 -10.99 -6.65 5.18
C VAL A 55 -9.64 -6.47 4.49
N THR A 56 -9.35 -5.30 3.92
CA THR A 56 -8.02 -5.06 3.30
C THR A 56 -6.87 -5.16 4.30
N HIS A 57 -7.06 -4.83 5.57
CA HIS A 57 -6.03 -5.01 6.61
C HIS A 57 -5.79 -6.49 6.92
N LEU A 58 -6.84 -7.32 6.93
CA LEU A 58 -6.72 -8.78 7.08
C LEU A 58 -6.00 -9.41 5.88
N VAL A 59 -6.40 -9.03 4.67
CA VAL A 59 -5.75 -9.47 3.41
C VAL A 59 -4.27 -9.11 3.42
N ARG A 60 -3.93 -7.88 3.83
CA ARG A 60 -2.54 -7.42 3.93
C ARG A 60 -1.72 -8.25 4.92
N ALA A 61 -2.26 -8.54 6.10
CA ALA A 61 -1.59 -9.38 7.08
C ALA A 61 -1.46 -10.83 6.60
N HIS A 62 -2.48 -11.37 5.96
CA HIS A 62 -2.45 -12.72 5.40
C HIS A 62 -1.37 -12.86 4.32
N ARG A 63 -1.23 -11.87 3.44
CA ARG A 63 -0.16 -11.82 2.43
C ARG A 63 1.24 -11.95 3.04
N MET A 64 1.48 -11.42 4.25
CA MET A 64 2.78 -11.50 4.91
C MET A 64 3.18 -12.94 5.27
N LEU A 65 2.23 -13.86 5.44
CA LEU A 65 2.53 -15.27 5.71
C LEU A 65 3.31 -15.93 4.58
N ASP A 66 3.13 -15.47 3.34
CA ASP A 66 3.80 -16.00 2.16
C ASP A 66 5.28 -15.62 2.07
N TYR A 67 5.64 -14.51 2.73
CA TYR A 67 7.03 -14.02 2.79
C TYR A 67 7.82 -14.64 3.97
N PHE A 68 7.12 -15.04 5.03
CA PHE A 68 7.74 -15.55 6.25
C PHE A 68 7.15 -16.90 6.68
N PRO A 69 7.14 -17.91 5.77
CA PRO A 69 6.48 -19.19 6.06
C PRO A 69 7.07 -19.95 7.24
N GLU A 70 8.38 -19.85 7.45
CA GLU A 70 9.07 -20.54 8.52
C GLU A 70 8.87 -19.88 9.89
N HIS A 71 8.69 -18.54 9.91
CA HIS A 71 8.67 -17.75 11.12
C HIS A 71 7.25 -17.42 11.60
N ALA A 72 6.32 -17.18 10.68
CA ALA A 72 5.02 -16.57 11.01
C ALA A 72 3.80 -17.43 10.67
N SER A 73 3.93 -18.56 9.97
CA SER A 73 2.80 -19.34 9.43
C SER A 73 1.76 -19.79 10.46
N ARG A 74 2.15 -20.00 11.71
CA ARG A 74 1.26 -20.42 12.80
C ARG A 74 0.78 -19.29 13.71
N HIS A 75 1.17 -18.03 13.43
CA HIS A 75 0.98 -16.90 14.34
C HIS A 75 0.31 -15.71 13.67
N PHE A 76 -0.79 -15.95 12.93
CA PHE A 76 -1.48 -14.90 12.15
C PHE A 76 -1.81 -13.65 12.97
N PHE A 77 -2.40 -13.78 14.16
CA PHE A 77 -2.80 -12.62 14.97
C PHE A 77 -1.59 -11.81 15.47
N ARG A 78 -0.48 -12.49 15.75
CA ARG A 78 0.78 -11.81 16.12
C ARG A 78 1.34 -11.05 14.93
N LEU A 79 1.33 -11.64 13.74
CA LEU A 79 1.74 -11.00 12.50
C LEU A 79 0.80 -9.84 12.13
N PHE A 80 -0.52 -10.03 12.31
CA PHE A 80 -1.50 -8.96 12.12
C PHE A 80 -1.19 -7.76 13.03
N ARG A 81 -0.92 -7.99 14.32
CA ARG A 81 -0.53 -6.93 15.28
C ARG A 81 0.73 -6.19 14.80
N VAL A 82 1.77 -6.90 14.40
CA VAL A 82 3.01 -6.31 13.84
C VAL A 82 2.70 -5.44 12.63
N THR A 83 1.88 -5.94 11.72
CA THR A 83 1.47 -5.21 10.51
C THR A 83 0.70 -3.94 10.85
N GLN A 84 -0.21 -3.96 11.86
CA GLN A 84 -0.95 -2.77 12.27
C GLN A 84 -0.06 -1.74 12.96
N ILE A 85 0.86 -2.16 13.84
CA ILE A 85 1.84 -1.28 14.49
C ILE A 85 2.72 -0.61 13.43
N HIS A 86 3.23 -1.39 12.46
CA HIS A 86 4.00 -0.85 11.33
C HIS A 86 3.20 0.20 10.54
N ASN A 87 1.94 -0.10 10.20
CA ASN A 87 1.08 0.84 9.48
C ASN A 87 0.86 2.13 10.27
N LEU A 88 0.62 2.03 11.58
CA LEU A 88 0.45 3.19 12.46
C LEU A 88 1.72 4.06 12.49
N LEU A 89 2.88 3.43 12.70
CA LEU A 89 4.16 4.13 12.70
C LEU A 89 4.46 4.80 11.36
N ASN A 90 4.07 4.16 10.25
CA ASN A 90 4.27 4.71 8.92
C ASN A 90 3.40 5.94 8.62
N ILE A 91 2.24 6.05 9.29
CA ILE A 91 1.35 7.22 9.21
C ILE A 91 1.84 8.32 10.15
N MET A 92 2.27 7.96 11.38
CA MET A 92 2.62 8.93 12.40
C MET A 92 4.01 9.56 12.22
N LEU A 93 4.96 8.81 11.61
CA LEU A 93 6.33 9.29 11.45
C LEU A 93 6.49 10.02 10.10
N PRO A 94 7.12 11.21 10.11
CA PRO A 94 7.36 11.97 8.87
C PRO A 94 8.33 11.23 7.95
N PHE A 95 8.31 11.58 6.67
CA PHE A 95 9.23 11.06 5.63
C PHE A 95 9.25 9.54 5.50
N ARG A 96 8.15 8.84 5.88
CA ARG A 96 8.05 7.38 5.91
C ARG A 96 9.12 6.69 6.78
N ALA A 97 9.65 7.38 7.78
CA ALA A 97 10.61 6.79 8.72
C ALA A 97 10.04 5.54 9.42
N GLY A 98 8.72 5.41 9.49
CA GLY A 98 8.04 4.20 9.98
C GLY A 98 8.31 2.93 9.16
N GLU A 99 8.82 3.00 7.94
CA GLU A 99 9.13 1.81 7.15
C GLU A 99 10.23 0.96 7.79
N THR A 100 11.19 1.59 8.46
CA THR A 100 12.24 0.88 9.22
C THR A 100 11.69 0.08 10.41
N SER A 101 10.48 0.40 10.87
CA SER A 101 9.84 -0.33 11.98
C SER A 101 9.50 -1.78 11.61
N PHE A 102 9.19 -2.07 10.34
CA PHE A 102 8.79 -3.41 9.94
C PHE A 102 9.88 -4.46 10.15
N PRO A 103 11.11 -4.33 9.60
CA PRO A 103 12.16 -5.30 9.85
C PRO A 103 12.55 -5.39 11.34
N LEU A 104 12.47 -4.29 12.09
CA LEU A 104 12.74 -4.29 13.53
C LEU A 104 11.67 -5.08 14.31
N LEU A 105 10.40 -4.87 14.01
CA LEU A 105 9.28 -5.62 14.60
C LEU A 105 9.33 -7.10 14.22
N MET A 106 9.64 -7.43 12.96
CA MET A 106 9.79 -8.82 12.52
C MET A 106 10.94 -9.51 13.23
N ARG A 107 12.05 -8.81 13.45
CA ARG A 107 13.17 -9.34 14.23
C ARG A 107 12.80 -9.57 15.70
N SER A 108 12.18 -8.60 16.35
CA SER A 108 11.84 -8.69 17.78
C SER A 108 10.75 -9.72 18.06
N GLU A 109 9.76 -9.85 17.17
CA GLU A 109 8.61 -10.72 17.39
C GLU A 109 8.79 -12.14 16.83
N PHE A 110 9.54 -12.29 15.75
CA PHE A 110 9.66 -13.57 15.03
C PHE A 110 11.10 -14.04 14.82
N GLY A 111 12.12 -13.28 15.25
CA GLY A 111 13.53 -13.63 15.04
C GLY A 111 14.01 -13.50 13.60
N VAL A 112 13.22 -12.85 12.71
CA VAL A 112 13.57 -12.68 11.29
C VAL A 112 14.82 -11.80 11.17
N PRO A 113 15.84 -12.18 10.38
CA PRO A 113 17.00 -11.33 10.11
C PRO A 113 16.58 -9.99 9.52
N LEU A 114 17.22 -8.89 9.96
CA LEU A 114 16.85 -7.54 9.49
C LEU A 114 16.93 -7.39 7.96
N ALA A 115 17.96 -7.98 7.34
CA ALA A 115 18.13 -7.96 5.89
C ALA A 115 16.95 -8.62 5.18
N HIS A 116 16.52 -9.80 5.63
CA HIS A 116 15.37 -10.53 5.08
C HIS A 116 14.07 -9.74 5.28
N GLY A 117 13.83 -9.16 6.47
CA GLY A 117 12.67 -8.32 6.73
C GLY A 117 12.62 -7.06 5.85
N ALA A 118 13.78 -6.42 5.63
CA ALA A 118 13.90 -5.25 4.76
C ALA A 118 13.67 -5.60 3.28
N SER A 119 14.23 -6.72 2.82
CA SER A 119 14.08 -7.21 1.45
C SER A 119 12.64 -7.60 1.13
N ALA A 120 11.99 -8.34 2.03
CA ALA A 120 10.59 -8.68 1.91
C ALA A 120 9.71 -7.42 1.86
N LEU A 121 10.00 -6.40 2.69
CA LEU A 121 9.29 -5.12 2.63
C LEU A 121 9.49 -4.43 1.28
N LEU A 122 10.70 -4.43 0.72
CA LEU A 122 10.98 -3.85 -0.59
C LEU A 122 10.18 -4.55 -1.70
N VAL A 123 10.19 -5.89 -1.73
CA VAL A 123 9.41 -6.68 -2.71
C VAL A 123 7.92 -6.39 -2.57
N LEU A 124 7.41 -6.33 -1.32
CA LEU A 124 6.02 -5.94 -1.04
C LEU A 124 5.69 -4.55 -1.59
N ARG A 125 6.59 -3.57 -1.44
CA ARG A 125 6.39 -2.21 -1.99
C ARG A 125 6.41 -2.17 -3.50
N LEU A 126 7.27 -2.97 -4.14
CA LEU A 126 7.28 -3.09 -5.59
C LEU A 126 5.98 -3.69 -6.12
N LEU A 127 5.45 -4.73 -5.48
CA LEU A 127 4.14 -5.30 -5.84
C LEU A 127 2.98 -4.33 -5.54
N ASP A 128 3.04 -3.57 -4.44
CA ASP A 128 2.05 -2.53 -4.12
C ASP A 128 2.06 -1.43 -5.20
N LEU A 129 3.24 -0.95 -5.60
CA LEU A 129 3.40 0.04 -6.67
C LEU A 129 2.88 -0.49 -8.01
N HIS A 130 3.24 -1.73 -8.37
CA HIS A 130 2.75 -2.39 -9.57
C HIS A 130 1.21 -2.48 -9.58
N ALA A 131 0.58 -2.89 -8.47
CA ALA A 131 -0.88 -2.98 -8.37
C ALA A 131 -1.55 -1.60 -8.50
N LEU A 132 -0.96 -0.55 -7.91
CA LEU A 132 -1.43 0.83 -8.06
C LEU A 132 -1.33 1.33 -9.49
N LEU A 133 -0.19 1.09 -10.16
CA LEU A 133 -0.01 1.47 -11.57
C LEU A 133 -0.96 0.68 -12.49
N THR A 134 -1.23 -0.58 -12.17
CA THR A 134 -2.23 -1.40 -12.87
C THR A 134 -3.63 -0.80 -12.70
N ALA A 135 -4.01 -0.42 -11.48
CA ALA A 135 -5.28 0.24 -11.24
C ALA A 135 -5.36 1.59 -11.97
N ALA A 136 -4.28 2.39 -11.94
CA ALA A 136 -4.18 3.64 -12.71
C ALA A 136 -4.34 3.41 -14.22
N GLY A 137 -3.79 2.33 -14.76
CA GLY A 137 -3.94 1.94 -16.16
C GLY A 137 -5.39 1.76 -16.61
N VAL A 138 -6.29 1.29 -15.72
CA VAL A 138 -7.73 1.17 -16.03
C VAL A 138 -8.33 2.49 -16.47
N GLY A 139 -8.01 3.60 -15.79
CA GLY A 139 -8.51 4.91 -16.17
C GLY A 139 -7.94 5.41 -17.49
N LEU A 140 -6.65 5.12 -17.75
CA LEU A 140 -6.03 5.47 -19.03
C LEU A 140 -6.68 4.75 -20.21
N ILE A 141 -7.01 3.46 -20.07
CA ILE A 141 -7.71 2.72 -21.12
C ILE A 141 -9.19 3.13 -21.24
N ALA A 142 -9.85 3.42 -20.14
CA ALA A 142 -11.22 3.93 -20.15
C ALA A 142 -11.32 5.25 -20.91
N GLY A 143 -10.39 6.17 -20.68
CA GLY A 143 -10.30 7.43 -21.43
C GLY A 143 -10.03 7.29 -22.93
N ARG A 144 -9.58 6.08 -23.38
CA ARG A 144 -9.36 5.72 -24.79
C ARG A 144 -10.44 4.80 -25.35
N GLY A 145 -11.60 4.70 -24.70
CA GLY A 145 -12.71 3.86 -25.16
C GLY A 145 -12.39 2.36 -25.17
N PHE A 146 -11.51 1.88 -24.30
CA PHE A 146 -11.08 0.49 -24.22
C PHE A 146 -10.48 -0.05 -25.55
N ALA A 147 -9.67 0.75 -26.22
CA ALA A 147 -9.00 0.32 -27.43
C ALA A 147 -8.27 -1.04 -27.23
N PRO A 148 -8.44 -2.04 -28.12
CA PRO A 148 -7.94 -3.40 -27.88
C PRO A 148 -6.44 -3.49 -27.58
N TRP A 149 -5.63 -2.68 -28.30
CA TRP A 149 -4.18 -2.63 -28.07
C TRP A 149 -3.82 -2.09 -26.66
N ALA A 150 -4.58 -1.10 -26.15
CA ALA A 150 -4.36 -0.55 -24.83
C ALA A 150 -4.74 -1.54 -23.72
N VAL A 151 -5.85 -2.29 -23.93
CA VAL A 151 -6.25 -3.39 -23.05
C VAL A 151 -5.19 -4.49 -23.04
N LEU A 152 -4.66 -4.87 -24.21
CA LEU A 152 -3.62 -5.88 -24.31
C LEU A 152 -2.35 -5.46 -23.56
N LEU A 153 -1.88 -4.23 -23.76
CA LEU A 153 -0.71 -3.71 -23.04
C LEU A 153 -0.93 -3.68 -21.52
N TRP A 154 -2.12 -3.30 -21.10
CA TRP A 154 -2.48 -3.31 -19.70
C TRP A 154 -2.50 -4.73 -19.11
N LEU A 155 -3.05 -5.71 -19.83
CA LEU A 155 -3.03 -7.12 -19.41
C LEU A 155 -1.60 -7.66 -19.30
N VAL A 156 -0.75 -7.36 -20.29
CA VAL A 156 0.67 -7.71 -20.22
C VAL A 156 1.34 -7.09 -18.99
N PHE A 157 1.06 -5.80 -18.72
CA PHE A 157 1.59 -5.13 -17.54
C PHE A 157 1.06 -5.77 -16.25
N LEU A 158 -0.26 -6.02 -16.13
CA LEU A 158 -0.87 -6.69 -14.97
C LEU A 158 -0.20 -8.03 -14.69
N LEU A 159 0.07 -8.84 -15.73
CA LEU A 159 0.64 -10.18 -15.61
C LEU A 159 2.18 -10.18 -15.52
N LEU A 160 2.83 -9.03 -15.65
CA LEU A 160 4.29 -8.91 -15.68
C LEU A 160 4.99 -9.59 -14.49
N PRO A 161 4.56 -9.46 -13.23
CA PRO A 161 5.20 -10.16 -12.13
C PRO A 161 5.15 -11.68 -12.24
N LEU A 162 4.08 -12.23 -12.85
CA LEU A 162 3.91 -13.66 -13.06
C LEU A 162 4.83 -14.19 -14.16
N ILE A 163 5.16 -13.33 -15.14
CA ILE A 163 6.11 -13.65 -16.21
C ILE A 163 7.55 -13.56 -15.69
N VAL A 164 7.84 -12.56 -14.86
CA VAL A 164 9.19 -12.30 -14.32
C VAL A 164 9.57 -13.33 -13.25
N PHE A 165 8.64 -13.78 -12.43
CA PHE A 165 8.94 -14.70 -11.33
C PHE A 165 9.60 -16.02 -11.77
N PRO A 166 9.13 -16.75 -12.77
CA PRO A 166 9.81 -17.95 -13.29
C PRO A 166 11.20 -17.66 -13.87
N LEU A 167 11.42 -16.44 -14.34
CA LEU A 167 12.68 -15.99 -14.92
C LEU A 167 13.64 -15.39 -13.88
N ARG A 168 13.25 -15.34 -12.59
CA ARG A 168 14.02 -14.65 -11.55
C ARG A 168 15.50 -15.04 -11.52
N ASN A 169 15.84 -16.35 -11.61
CA ASN A 169 17.22 -16.81 -11.60
C ASN A 169 18.01 -16.33 -12.83
N ARG A 170 17.33 -16.19 -13.99
CA ARG A 170 17.97 -15.62 -15.20
C ARG A 170 18.14 -14.11 -15.07
N VAL A 171 17.17 -13.45 -14.49
CA VAL A 171 17.23 -12.00 -14.20
C VAL A 171 18.35 -11.70 -13.21
N GLU A 172 18.46 -12.48 -12.14
CA GLU A 172 19.54 -12.40 -11.16
C GLU A 172 20.91 -12.55 -11.82
N ALA A 173 21.13 -13.66 -12.56
CA ALA A 173 22.36 -13.89 -13.29
C ALA A 173 22.69 -12.83 -14.36
N ALA A 174 21.69 -12.17 -14.94
CA ALA A 174 21.87 -11.05 -15.85
C ALA A 174 22.24 -9.76 -15.10
N LEU A 175 21.60 -9.51 -13.95
CA LEU A 175 21.91 -8.38 -13.10
C LEU A 175 23.31 -8.47 -12.49
N GLU A 176 23.77 -9.64 -12.07
CA GLU A 176 25.14 -9.88 -11.58
C GLU A 176 26.20 -9.48 -12.59
N LYS A 177 25.93 -9.64 -13.90
CA LYS A 177 26.86 -9.23 -14.96
C LYS A 177 26.95 -7.72 -15.17
N VAL A 178 25.88 -6.99 -14.85
CA VAL A 178 25.75 -5.54 -15.07
C VAL A 178 26.05 -4.75 -13.80
N VAL A 179 25.66 -5.30 -12.65
CA VAL A 179 25.84 -4.66 -11.35
C VAL A 179 27.28 -4.88 -10.86
N PRO A 180 27.98 -3.81 -10.41
CA PRO A 180 29.33 -3.96 -9.85
C PRO A 180 29.36 -4.94 -8.67
N ALA A 181 30.41 -5.77 -8.56
CA ALA A 181 30.54 -6.85 -7.57
C ALA A 181 30.30 -6.40 -6.11
N ARG A 182 30.62 -5.14 -5.77
CA ARG A 182 30.37 -4.56 -4.44
C ARG A 182 28.88 -4.54 -4.04
N PHE A 183 27.95 -4.65 -5.01
CA PHE A 183 26.50 -4.63 -4.78
C PHE A 183 25.84 -6.01 -4.90
N HIS A 184 26.59 -7.08 -5.28
CA HIS A 184 26.01 -8.44 -5.41
C HIS A 184 25.35 -8.89 -4.12
N LYS A 185 26.00 -8.66 -2.96
CA LYS A 185 25.41 -8.98 -1.65
C LYS A 185 24.05 -8.29 -1.40
N HIS A 186 23.83 -7.12 -1.96
CA HIS A 186 22.54 -6.43 -1.85
C HIS A 186 21.52 -7.01 -2.82
N LEU A 187 21.97 -7.48 -3.99
CA LEU A 187 21.12 -8.17 -4.95
C LEU A 187 20.61 -9.49 -4.35
N ASP A 188 21.50 -10.33 -3.81
CA ASP A 188 21.15 -11.58 -3.12
C ASP A 188 20.16 -11.31 -1.98
N ALA A 189 20.40 -10.28 -1.17
CA ALA A 189 19.51 -9.89 -0.09
C ALA A 189 18.11 -9.46 -0.58
N VAL A 190 17.99 -8.84 -1.75
CA VAL A 190 16.68 -8.51 -2.36
C VAL A 190 15.99 -9.78 -2.85
N MET A 191 16.73 -10.69 -3.46
CA MET A 191 16.17 -11.98 -3.93
C MET A 191 15.68 -12.85 -2.77
N ASP A 192 16.35 -12.85 -1.62
CA ASP A 192 15.91 -13.51 -0.38
C ASP A 192 14.57 -12.98 0.13
N GLY A 193 14.19 -11.76 -0.23
CA GLY A 193 12.90 -11.15 0.13
C GLY A 193 11.73 -11.62 -0.72
N VAL A 194 11.97 -12.37 -1.80
CA VAL A 194 10.91 -12.89 -2.69
C VAL A 194 10.33 -14.18 -2.09
N PRO A 195 9.00 -14.43 -2.18
CA PRO A 195 8.43 -15.71 -1.75
C PRO A 195 9.14 -16.90 -2.41
N PRO A 196 9.43 -18.00 -1.65
CA PRO A 196 10.34 -19.04 -2.10
C PRO A 196 9.82 -19.87 -3.28
N ASP A 197 8.51 -20.02 -3.40
CA ASP A 197 7.88 -20.83 -4.43
C ASP A 197 6.80 -20.07 -5.22
N LEU A 198 6.49 -20.59 -6.41
CA LEU A 198 5.50 -19.96 -7.32
C LEU A 198 4.11 -19.87 -6.68
N GLY A 199 3.69 -20.88 -5.93
CA GLY A 199 2.36 -20.89 -5.31
C GLY A 199 2.19 -19.77 -4.29
N ARG A 200 3.19 -19.54 -3.43
CA ARG A 200 3.21 -18.44 -2.47
C ARG A 200 3.31 -17.09 -3.18
N PHE A 201 4.15 -16.99 -4.21
CA PHE A 201 4.24 -15.76 -5.00
C PHE A 201 2.93 -15.41 -5.68
N LEU A 202 2.27 -16.38 -6.33
CA LEU A 202 0.95 -16.20 -6.96
C LEU A 202 -0.09 -15.72 -5.95
N ARG A 203 -0.14 -16.32 -4.76
CA ARG A 203 -1.04 -15.91 -3.68
C ARG A 203 -0.72 -14.50 -3.18
N ALA A 204 0.56 -14.19 -2.93
CA ALA A 204 1.00 -12.86 -2.51
C ALA A 204 0.66 -11.79 -3.57
N TRP A 205 0.88 -12.08 -4.84
CA TRP A 205 0.50 -11.20 -5.95
C TRP A 205 -1.02 -11.01 -6.02
N PHE A 206 -1.80 -12.10 -6.01
CA PHE A 206 -3.26 -12.04 -6.04
C PHE A 206 -3.81 -11.23 -4.86
N LEU A 207 -3.34 -11.50 -3.65
CA LEU A 207 -3.74 -10.75 -2.45
C LEU A 207 -3.34 -9.27 -2.52
N THR A 208 -2.26 -8.94 -3.22
CA THR A 208 -1.86 -7.54 -3.48
C THR A 208 -2.85 -6.86 -4.41
N VAL A 209 -3.18 -7.49 -5.55
CA VAL A 209 -4.15 -6.97 -6.50
C VAL A 209 -5.53 -6.82 -5.86
N LEU A 210 -5.96 -7.83 -5.10
CA LEU A 210 -7.23 -7.81 -4.36
C LEU A 210 -7.26 -6.66 -3.34
N ASN A 211 -6.20 -6.51 -2.53
CA ASN A 211 -6.11 -5.45 -1.52
C ASN A 211 -6.22 -4.04 -2.14
N TRP A 212 -5.48 -3.79 -3.21
CA TRP A 212 -5.52 -2.49 -3.88
C TRP A 212 -6.78 -2.30 -4.71
N GLY A 213 -7.28 -3.38 -5.35
CA GLY A 213 -8.56 -3.37 -6.05
C GLY A 213 -9.72 -2.94 -5.13
N ILE A 214 -9.85 -3.58 -3.95
CA ILE A 214 -10.87 -3.19 -2.97
C ILE A 214 -10.74 -1.72 -2.57
N LYS A 215 -9.52 -1.24 -2.26
CA LYS A 215 -9.30 0.16 -1.85
C LYS A 215 -9.68 1.16 -2.93
N VAL A 216 -9.24 0.92 -4.16
CA VAL A 216 -9.54 1.81 -5.29
C VAL A 216 -11.04 1.80 -5.60
N LEU A 217 -11.68 0.63 -5.59
CA LEU A 217 -13.12 0.51 -5.82
C LEU A 217 -13.95 1.21 -4.73
N VAL A 218 -13.58 1.04 -3.44
CA VAL A 218 -14.24 1.74 -2.33
C VAL A 218 -14.11 3.25 -2.49
N LEU A 219 -12.90 3.74 -2.80
CA LEU A 219 -12.67 5.16 -3.02
C LEU A 219 -13.50 5.69 -4.20
N ALA A 220 -13.46 5.01 -5.34
CA ALA A 220 -14.21 5.38 -6.53
C ALA A 220 -15.72 5.37 -6.27
N TRP A 221 -16.21 4.37 -5.52
CA TRP A 221 -17.61 4.29 -5.14
C TRP A 221 -18.06 5.45 -4.25
N ILE A 222 -17.31 5.76 -3.18
CA ILE A 222 -17.61 6.90 -2.30
C ILE A 222 -17.58 8.22 -3.08
N LEU A 223 -16.57 8.43 -3.93
CA LEU A 223 -16.50 9.63 -4.78
C LEU A 223 -17.68 9.72 -5.75
N GLY A 224 -18.11 8.60 -6.32
CA GLY A 224 -19.29 8.52 -7.15
C GLY A 224 -20.58 8.93 -6.40
N LEU A 225 -20.74 8.47 -5.14
CA LEU A 225 -21.86 8.88 -4.29
C LEU A 225 -21.83 10.37 -3.92
N MET A 226 -20.65 10.99 -3.91
CA MET A 226 -20.47 12.43 -3.73
C MET A 226 -20.67 13.24 -5.03
N GLY A 227 -21.04 12.59 -6.14
CA GLY A 227 -21.29 13.23 -7.43
C GLY A 227 -20.04 13.43 -8.29
N VAL A 228 -18.88 12.89 -7.86
CA VAL A 228 -17.66 12.94 -8.65
C VAL A 228 -17.59 11.70 -9.55
N THR A 229 -17.45 11.87 -10.87
CA THR A 229 -17.36 10.73 -11.77
C THR A 229 -16.09 9.92 -11.48
N PRO A 230 -16.19 8.60 -11.28
CA PRO A 230 -15.04 7.76 -10.88
C PRO A 230 -13.84 7.88 -11.82
N VAL A 231 -14.08 8.06 -13.12
CA VAL A 231 -13.02 8.19 -14.15
C VAL A 231 -12.30 9.53 -13.98
N SER A 232 -12.98 10.64 -13.76
CA SER A 232 -12.35 11.93 -13.52
C SER A 232 -11.68 12.01 -12.15
N ALA A 233 -12.25 11.38 -11.12
CA ALA A 233 -11.73 11.42 -9.76
C ALA A 233 -10.50 10.52 -9.55
N THR A 234 -10.51 9.31 -10.09
CA THR A 234 -9.39 8.36 -9.92
C THR A 234 -8.20 8.69 -10.80
N PHE A 235 -8.42 9.35 -11.92
CA PHE A 235 -7.39 9.52 -12.96
C PHE A 235 -7.28 10.93 -13.55
N GLY A 236 -8.33 11.74 -13.48
CA GLY A 236 -8.30 13.13 -13.94
C GLY A 236 -7.51 14.04 -13.02
N GLY A 237 -7.60 13.83 -11.72
CA GLY A 237 -6.81 14.57 -10.73
C GLY A 237 -5.30 14.29 -10.82
N ALA A 238 -4.92 13.12 -11.30
CA ALA A 238 -3.51 12.75 -11.46
C ALA A 238 -2.89 13.22 -12.79
N LEU A 239 -3.68 13.54 -13.80
CA LEU A 239 -3.19 13.85 -15.16
C LEU A 239 -3.63 15.22 -15.71
N GLY A 240 -4.22 16.08 -14.87
CA GLY A 240 -4.39 17.50 -15.21
C GLY A 240 -5.27 17.80 -16.45
N GLY A 241 -6.29 17.00 -16.70
CA GLY A 241 -7.22 17.20 -17.79
C GLY A 241 -8.62 17.49 -17.28
N ALA A 242 -8.86 18.73 -16.86
CA ALA A 242 -10.22 19.23 -16.81
C ALA A 242 -10.62 19.77 -18.20
N PRO A 243 -11.88 19.61 -18.65
CA PRO A 243 -12.42 20.40 -19.73
C PRO A 243 -12.60 21.85 -19.30
#